data_1cdd1be427453e902531687257a3840f
#
_entry.id   1cdd1be427453e902531687257a3840f
#
_cell.length_a   1.000
_cell.length_b   1.000
_cell.length_c   1.000
_cell.angle_alpha   90.00
_cell.angle_beta   90.00
_cell.angle_gamma   90.00
#
_symmetry.space_group_name_H-M   'P 1'
#
loop_
_entity.id
_entity.type
_entity.pdbx_description
1 polymer ?
#
loop_
_entity_poly.entity_id
_entity_poly.type
_entity_poly.pdbx_seq_one_letter_code
_entity_poly.pdbx_strand_id
1 'polypeptide(L)'
;MRIYLASFLTAAVLAAGASTALAATATGTFNSQIAITSQCLVVSTNTLNFGSAGVITANIDTSANFNVQCTNGTTYTLSLDAGSGAGTTTTRTMENGAEDVAYIMTKDAAYAQNWGNAGAEIMTALTGTGAAQTYTVYGRVAPQLTPTAGLTYTDLVTITVTYP
;
A
#
# COMPACT_ATOMS: atom_id res chain seq x y z
N MET A 1 -31.83 36.27 -107.69
CA MET A 1 -32.53 36.23 -106.39
C MET A 1 -31.66 35.32 -105.50
N ARG A 2 -30.85 35.89 -104.64
CA ARG A 2 -29.91 35.15 -103.78
C ARG A 2 -30.40 35.20 -102.32
N ILE A 3 -30.60 34.03 -101.74
CA ILE A 3 -31.02 33.82 -100.35
C ILE A 3 -29.78 33.56 -99.56
N TYR A 4 -29.48 34.40 -98.56
CA TYR A 4 -28.41 34.18 -97.62
C TYR A 4 -28.99 33.51 -96.39
N LEU A 5 -28.49 32.30 -96.12
CA LEU A 5 -28.76 31.63 -94.85
C LEU A 5 -27.74 32.18 -93.82
N ALA A 6 -28.26 32.72 -92.76
CA ALA A 6 -27.47 33.07 -91.55
C ALA A 6 -27.50 31.92 -90.54
N SER A 7 -26.35 31.30 -90.29
CA SER A 7 -26.22 30.29 -89.26
C SER A 7 -25.96 30.97 -87.90
N PHE A 8 -26.87 30.76 -86.98
CA PHE A 8 -26.65 31.12 -85.57
C PHE A 8 -25.98 30.00 -84.81
N LEU A 9 -24.69 30.18 -84.41
CA LEU A 9 -24.01 29.31 -83.47
C LEU A 9 -24.46 29.67 -82.06
N THR A 10 -25.25 28.81 -81.41
CA THR A 10 -25.56 28.91 -80.01
C THR A 10 -24.47 28.17 -79.22
N ALA A 11 -23.67 28.94 -78.51
CA ALA A 11 -22.67 28.41 -77.55
C ALA A 11 -23.41 28.02 -76.26
N ALA A 12 -23.48 26.69 -75.99
CA ALA A 12 -23.97 26.20 -74.71
C ALA A 12 -22.84 26.28 -73.65
N VAL A 13 -23.01 27.12 -72.68
CA VAL A 13 -22.11 27.21 -71.49
C VAL A 13 -22.53 26.11 -70.53
N LEU A 14 -21.71 25.07 -70.45
CA LEU A 14 -21.83 24.07 -69.38
C LEU A 14 -21.30 24.69 -68.09
N ALA A 15 -22.21 25.13 -67.21
CA ALA A 15 -21.86 25.45 -65.80
C ALA A 15 -21.62 24.13 -65.06
N ALA A 16 -20.36 23.81 -64.84
CA ALA A 16 -19.98 22.71 -63.94
C ALA A 16 -20.27 23.15 -62.49
N GLY A 17 -21.41 22.74 -61.95
CA GLY A 17 -21.71 22.91 -60.54
C GLY A 17 -20.79 22.07 -59.67
N ALA A 18 -19.83 22.69 -58.99
CA ALA A 18 -19.05 22.06 -57.97
C ALA A 18 -20.00 21.74 -56.77
N SER A 19 -20.42 20.48 -56.68
CA SER A 19 -21.14 20.03 -55.48
C SER A 19 -20.13 19.95 -54.33
N THR A 20 -20.25 20.85 -53.34
CA THR A 20 -19.53 20.75 -52.08
C THR A 20 -20.08 19.53 -51.33
N ALA A 21 -19.28 18.47 -51.28
CA ALA A 21 -19.59 17.33 -50.42
C ALA A 21 -19.52 17.80 -48.97
N LEU A 22 -20.66 17.93 -48.30
CA LEU A 22 -20.73 18.17 -46.88
C LEU A 22 -20.29 16.88 -46.20
N ALA A 23 -19.21 16.96 -45.42
CA ALA A 23 -18.78 15.84 -44.58
C ALA A 23 -19.85 15.55 -43.54
N ALA A 24 -20.43 14.36 -43.59
CA ALA A 24 -21.38 13.88 -42.58
C ALA A 24 -20.58 13.23 -41.43
N THR A 25 -20.87 13.65 -40.20
CA THR A 25 -20.30 13.02 -39.00
C THR A 25 -21.38 12.19 -38.29
N ALA A 26 -21.02 10.96 -37.94
CA ALA A 26 -21.83 10.14 -37.04
C ALA A 26 -21.12 10.04 -35.69
N THR A 27 -21.84 10.27 -34.59
CA THR A 27 -21.32 10.18 -33.22
C THR A 27 -22.09 9.12 -32.47
N GLY A 28 -21.39 8.36 -31.62
CA GLY A 28 -21.96 7.43 -30.66
C GLY A 28 -21.32 7.62 -29.30
N THR A 29 -21.98 7.18 -28.25
CA THR A 29 -21.46 7.21 -26.89
C THR A 29 -21.39 5.79 -26.36
N PHE A 30 -20.37 5.49 -25.56
CA PHE A 30 -20.30 4.29 -24.75
C PHE A 30 -20.12 4.68 -23.28
N ASN A 31 -20.63 3.84 -22.36
CA ASN A 31 -20.47 4.04 -20.94
C ASN A 31 -19.22 3.32 -20.47
N SER A 32 -18.33 4.03 -19.72
CA SER A 32 -17.17 3.44 -19.02
C SER A 32 -17.47 3.46 -17.54
N GLN A 33 -17.37 2.30 -16.88
CA GLN A 33 -17.72 2.14 -15.49
C GLN A 33 -16.70 1.25 -14.77
N ILE A 34 -16.37 1.61 -13.51
CA ILE A 34 -15.61 0.80 -12.56
C ILE A 34 -16.27 0.90 -11.19
N ALA A 35 -16.33 -0.20 -10.45
CA ALA A 35 -16.71 -0.22 -9.04
C ALA A 35 -15.45 -0.36 -8.18
N ILE A 36 -15.30 0.50 -7.17
CA ILE A 36 -14.19 0.44 -6.20
C ILE A 36 -14.72 -0.19 -4.92
N THR A 37 -14.04 -1.22 -4.44
CA THR A 37 -14.36 -1.93 -3.21
C THR A 37 -13.32 -1.66 -2.13
N SER A 38 -13.70 -1.89 -0.86
CA SER A 38 -12.76 -1.82 0.27
C SER A 38 -11.66 -2.86 0.11
N GLN A 39 -10.41 -2.42 0.19
CA GLN A 39 -9.23 -3.29 0.15
C GLN A 39 -8.08 -2.64 0.90
N CYS A 40 -7.29 -3.47 1.62
CA CYS A 40 -6.04 -3.08 2.26
C CYS A 40 -4.90 -4.00 1.86
N LEU A 41 -3.69 -3.44 1.77
CA LEU A 41 -2.46 -4.15 1.45
C LEU A 41 -1.35 -3.73 2.41
N VAL A 42 -0.54 -4.66 2.88
CA VAL A 42 0.77 -4.35 3.46
C VAL A 42 1.75 -4.21 2.30
N VAL A 43 2.19 -2.98 2.04
CA VAL A 43 2.95 -2.63 0.82
C VAL A 43 4.44 -2.92 0.99
N SER A 44 4.96 -2.66 2.20
CA SER A 44 6.36 -2.90 2.54
C SER A 44 6.54 -3.08 4.04
N THR A 45 7.56 -3.84 4.40
CA THR A 45 8.00 -4.04 5.79
C THR A 45 9.51 -3.88 5.87
N ASN A 46 10.00 -3.31 6.98
CA ASN A 46 11.42 -3.26 7.30
C ASN A 46 11.71 -4.17 8.50
N THR A 47 12.93 -4.66 8.59
CA THR A 47 13.37 -5.47 9.72
C THR A 47 13.53 -4.61 10.97
N LEU A 48 12.96 -5.05 12.10
CA LEU A 48 13.23 -4.52 13.42
C LEU A 48 14.58 -5.11 13.90
N ASN A 49 15.66 -4.38 13.67
CA ASN A 49 17.02 -4.88 13.93
C ASN A 49 17.61 -4.24 15.20
N PHE A 50 17.89 -5.06 16.22
CA PHE A 50 18.53 -4.64 17.46
C PHE A 50 20.06 -4.55 17.36
N GLY A 51 20.64 -4.87 16.20
CA GLY A 51 22.09 -4.85 15.97
C GLY A 51 22.80 -6.02 16.61
N SER A 52 24.01 -5.76 17.11
CA SER A 52 24.84 -6.75 17.81
C SER A 52 25.05 -6.30 19.25
N ALA A 53 24.87 -7.19 20.18
CA ALA A 53 25.08 -6.94 21.62
C ALA A 53 26.08 -7.94 22.20
N GLY A 54 26.82 -7.48 23.22
CA GLY A 54 27.56 -8.33 24.13
C GLY A 54 26.68 -8.69 25.33
N VAL A 55 27.16 -8.41 26.56
CA VAL A 55 26.34 -8.61 27.77
C VAL A 55 25.21 -7.58 27.81
N ILE A 56 23.96 -8.05 27.96
CA ILE A 56 22.76 -7.20 27.92
C ILE A 56 22.49 -6.61 29.32
N THR A 57 23.16 -5.52 29.63
CA THR A 57 23.09 -4.82 30.94
C THR A 57 22.28 -3.53 30.88
N ALA A 58 21.91 -3.07 29.69
CA ALA A 58 21.11 -1.87 29.45
C ALA A 58 20.02 -2.15 28.38
N ASN A 59 19.03 -1.28 28.28
CA ASN A 59 18.03 -1.35 27.22
C ASN A 59 18.73 -1.20 25.84
N ILE A 60 18.31 -2.03 24.89
CA ILE A 60 18.66 -1.93 23.49
C ILE A 60 17.38 -1.56 22.75
N ASP A 61 17.32 -0.33 22.27
CA ASP A 61 16.14 0.26 21.64
C ASP A 61 16.35 0.38 20.14
N THR A 62 15.31 0.08 19.38
CA THR A 62 15.29 0.22 17.91
C THR A 62 13.89 0.52 17.41
N SER A 63 13.76 0.88 16.15
CA SER A 63 12.46 1.03 15.50
C SER A 63 12.52 0.57 14.05
N ALA A 64 11.39 0.15 13.53
CA ALA A 64 11.21 -0.19 12.13
C ALA A 64 9.88 0.33 11.62
N ASN A 65 9.78 0.53 10.31
CA ASN A 65 8.56 1.01 9.68
C ASN A 65 7.99 -0.06 8.75
N PHE A 66 6.66 -0.05 8.63
CA PHE A 66 5.95 -0.74 7.55
C PHE A 66 4.88 0.17 6.97
N ASN A 67 4.47 -0.12 5.74
CA ASN A 67 3.49 0.68 5.02
C ASN A 67 2.23 -0.14 4.75
N VAL A 68 1.07 0.47 5.02
CA VAL A 68 -0.24 -0.07 4.69
C VAL A 68 -0.93 0.88 3.73
N GLN A 69 -1.52 0.35 2.67
CA GLN A 69 -2.33 1.11 1.74
C GLN A 69 -3.73 0.52 1.68
N CYS A 70 -4.72 1.34 2.05
CA CYS A 70 -6.14 0.97 1.97
C CYS A 70 -6.86 1.92 1.01
N THR A 71 -7.92 1.42 0.37
CA THR A 71 -8.85 2.24 -0.41
C THR A 71 -9.33 3.42 0.43
N ASN A 72 -9.43 4.60 -0.19
CA ASN A 72 -9.83 5.82 0.51
C ASN A 72 -11.19 5.65 1.22
N GLY A 73 -11.23 6.05 2.48
CA GLY A 73 -12.41 5.92 3.34
C GLY A 73 -12.61 4.54 3.98
N THR A 74 -11.81 3.53 3.63
CA THR A 74 -11.86 2.21 4.29
C THR A 74 -11.36 2.32 5.73
N THR A 75 -12.20 1.96 6.70
CA THR A 75 -11.78 1.84 8.10
C THR A 75 -11.06 0.50 8.31
N TYR A 76 -10.02 0.50 9.13
CA TYR A 76 -9.24 -0.70 9.40
C TYR A 76 -8.57 -0.67 10.78
N THR A 77 -8.06 -1.82 11.19
CA THR A 77 -7.26 -1.98 12.42
C THR A 77 -5.94 -2.67 12.07
N LEU A 78 -4.92 -2.43 12.92
CA LEU A 78 -3.61 -3.07 12.81
C LEU A 78 -3.29 -3.81 14.09
N SER A 79 -2.85 -5.05 13.95
CA SER A 79 -2.41 -5.89 15.05
C SER A 79 -1.11 -6.61 14.70
N LEU A 80 -0.33 -6.94 15.74
CA LEU A 80 0.89 -7.73 15.66
C LEU A 80 0.71 -8.98 16.53
N ASP A 81 1.03 -10.15 16.00
CA ASP A 81 0.97 -11.40 16.78
C ASP A 81 2.13 -11.52 17.78
N ALA A 82 2.20 -12.65 18.49
CA ALA A 82 3.26 -12.94 19.45
C ALA A 82 4.60 -13.29 18.81
N GLY A 83 4.64 -13.46 17.48
CA GLY A 83 5.79 -13.96 16.75
C GLY A 83 5.82 -15.47 16.66
N SER A 84 6.89 -16.00 16.08
CA SER A 84 7.13 -17.45 15.94
C SER A 84 7.76 -18.08 17.17
N GLY A 85 8.31 -17.27 18.10
CA GLY A 85 8.91 -17.73 19.35
C GLY A 85 7.87 -18.12 20.41
N ALA A 86 8.32 -18.68 21.52
CA ALA A 86 7.46 -19.15 22.62
C ALA A 86 6.89 -18.02 23.49
N GLY A 87 7.11 -16.76 23.13
CA GLY A 87 6.65 -15.56 23.85
C GLY A 87 5.16 -15.27 23.77
N THR A 88 4.79 -14.08 24.23
CA THR A 88 3.44 -13.53 24.16
C THR A 88 3.47 -12.19 23.41
N THR A 89 2.32 -11.56 23.14
CA THR A 89 2.29 -10.21 22.56
C THR A 89 2.92 -9.16 23.48
N THR A 90 2.93 -9.35 24.79
CA THR A 90 3.53 -8.44 25.77
C THR A 90 5.00 -8.70 26.05
N THR A 91 5.49 -9.91 25.78
CA THR A 91 6.90 -10.29 25.92
C THR A 91 7.19 -11.34 24.86
N ARG A 92 7.69 -10.89 23.72
CA ARG A 92 8.09 -11.75 22.58
C ARG A 92 9.46 -12.32 22.82
N THR A 93 9.80 -13.39 22.11
CA THR A 93 11.12 -14.00 22.16
C THR A 93 11.70 -14.17 20.76
N MET A 94 12.92 -13.67 20.56
CA MET A 94 13.76 -14.07 19.43
C MET A 94 14.49 -15.34 19.81
N GLU A 95 14.47 -16.36 18.99
CA GLU A 95 14.97 -17.69 19.33
C GLU A 95 16.12 -18.15 18.42
N ASN A 96 16.99 -18.98 18.98
CA ASN A 96 17.94 -19.81 18.25
C ASN A 96 18.06 -21.17 18.98
N GLY A 97 17.40 -22.19 18.44
CA GLY A 97 17.31 -23.51 19.07
C GLY A 97 16.51 -23.45 20.37
N ALA A 98 17.13 -23.79 21.49
CA ALA A 98 16.49 -23.76 22.81
C ALA A 98 16.76 -22.49 23.62
N GLU A 99 17.50 -21.54 23.05
CA GLU A 99 17.84 -20.27 23.69
C GLU A 99 17.06 -19.12 23.10
N ASP A 100 16.76 -18.13 23.93
CA ASP A 100 15.94 -16.99 23.57
C ASP A 100 16.48 -15.65 24.08
N VAL A 101 16.00 -14.58 23.45
CA VAL A 101 16.13 -13.17 23.89
C VAL A 101 14.76 -12.57 23.96
N ALA A 102 14.31 -12.20 25.16
CA ALA A 102 13.03 -11.55 25.35
C ALA A 102 13.06 -10.09 24.87
N TYR A 103 11.96 -9.63 24.24
CA TYR A 103 11.81 -8.25 23.78
C TYR A 103 10.34 -7.82 23.75
N ILE A 104 10.11 -6.52 23.65
CA ILE A 104 8.77 -5.95 23.52
C ILE A 104 8.65 -5.15 22.22
N MET A 105 7.43 -5.05 21.70
CA MET A 105 7.06 -4.14 20.61
C MET A 105 5.96 -3.21 21.07
N THR A 106 6.12 -1.91 20.79
CA THR A 106 5.17 -0.86 21.22
C THR A 106 4.77 0.05 20.05
N LYS A 107 3.63 0.71 20.23
CA LYS A 107 3.09 1.72 19.31
C LYS A 107 3.75 3.08 19.47
N ASP A 108 4.50 3.29 20.55
CA ASP A 108 5.07 4.58 20.96
C ASP A 108 6.54 4.46 21.36
N ALA A 109 7.30 5.54 21.17
CA ALA A 109 8.71 5.64 21.51
C ALA A 109 8.99 5.69 23.02
N ALA A 110 7.94 5.86 23.85
CA ALA A 110 8.06 5.78 25.31
C ALA A 110 7.99 4.34 25.83
N TYR A 111 7.72 3.36 24.94
CA TYR A 111 7.57 1.93 25.28
C TYR A 111 6.47 1.65 26.31
N ALA A 112 5.41 2.49 26.33
CA ALA A 112 4.31 2.41 27.27
C ALA A 112 3.09 1.66 26.73
N GLN A 113 2.89 1.66 25.40
CA GLN A 113 1.72 1.07 24.76
C GLN A 113 2.11 -0.16 23.95
N ASN A 114 1.90 -1.32 24.51
CA ASN A 114 2.16 -2.58 23.81
C ASN A 114 1.40 -2.66 22.48
N TRP A 115 2.02 -3.23 21.45
CA TRP A 115 1.37 -3.52 20.18
C TRP A 115 1.18 -5.02 20.03
N GLY A 116 -0.04 -5.47 20.26
CA GLY A 116 -0.41 -6.87 20.18
C GLY A 116 -1.64 -7.11 19.30
N ASN A 117 -2.37 -8.18 19.56
CA ASN A 117 -3.50 -8.62 18.75
C ASN A 117 -4.82 -8.73 19.53
N ALA A 118 -4.89 -8.20 20.76
CA ALA A 118 -6.09 -8.24 21.59
C ALA A 118 -6.37 -6.89 22.27
N GLY A 119 -7.65 -6.56 22.42
CA GLY A 119 -8.11 -5.42 23.19
C GLY A 119 -7.43 -4.09 22.86
N ALA A 120 -6.93 -3.40 23.88
CA ALA A 120 -6.26 -2.10 23.75
C ALA A 120 -4.88 -2.17 23.06
N GLU A 121 -4.32 -3.35 22.85
CA GLU A 121 -3.05 -3.53 22.13
C GLU A 121 -3.21 -3.32 20.64
N ILE A 122 -4.40 -3.52 20.08
CA ILE A 122 -4.70 -3.29 18.66
C ILE A 122 -4.71 -1.78 18.39
N MET A 123 -4.16 -1.37 17.27
CA MET A 123 -4.31 -0.01 16.76
C MET A 123 -5.63 0.08 15.98
N THR A 124 -6.57 0.90 16.47
CA THR A 124 -7.94 1.01 15.95
C THR A 124 -8.22 2.40 15.38
N ALA A 125 -9.41 2.59 14.81
CA ALA A 125 -9.91 3.86 14.25
C ALA A 125 -9.02 4.42 13.13
N LEU A 126 -8.38 3.56 12.35
CA LEU A 126 -7.58 3.94 11.20
C LEU A 126 -8.48 4.08 9.97
N THR A 127 -8.13 5.03 9.10
CA THR A 127 -8.87 5.26 7.84
C THR A 127 -7.90 5.33 6.67
N GLY A 128 -8.19 4.58 5.64
CA GLY A 128 -7.45 4.58 4.38
C GLY A 128 -7.55 5.91 3.65
N THR A 129 -6.45 6.34 3.07
CA THR A 129 -6.35 7.58 2.29
C THR A 129 -6.22 7.35 0.78
N GLY A 130 -6.18 6.07 0.35
CA GLY A 130 -5.83 5.69 -1.02
C GLY A 130 -4.32 5.64 -1.27
N ALA A 131 -3.51 6.30 -0.43
CA ALA A 131 -2.05 6.29 -0.48
C ALA A 131 -1.47 5.38 0.61
N ALA A 132 -0.18 5.02 0.48
CA ALA A 132 0.54 4.28 1.51
C ALA A 132 0.70 5.14 2.78
N GLN A 133 0.33 4.56 3.92
CA GLN A 133 0.43 5.17 5.25
C GLN A 133 1.51 4.41 6.03
N THR A 134 2.46 5.15 6.63
CA THR A 134 3.60 4.58 7.35
C THR A 134 3.27 4.40 8.82
N TYR A 135 3.59 3.23 9.36
CA TYR A 135 3.49 2.89 10.77
C TYR A 135 4.86 2.53 11.32
N THR A 136 5.17 3.04 12.51
CA THR A 136 6.44 2.77 13.20
C THR A 136 6.20 1.79 14.34
N VAL A 137 6.98 0.72 14.37
CA VAL A 137 7.10 -0.20 15.50
C VAL A 137 8.34 0.18 16.28
N TYR A 138 8.21 0.30 17.59
CA TYR A 138 9.31 0.53 18.50
C TYR A 138 9.59 -0.77 19.27
N GLY A 139 10.85 -1.22 19.24
CA GLY A 139 11.29 -2.43 19.89
C GLY A 139 12.30 -2.17 20.99
N ARG A 140 12.20 -2.91 22.08
CA ARG A 140 13.15 -2.87 23.21
C ARG A 140 13.51 -4.27 23.68
N VAL A 141 14.78 -4.52 23.79
CA VAL A 141 15.35 -5.61 24.59
C VAL A 141 15.77 -5.01 25.94
N ALA A 142 15.14 -5.45 27.02
CA ALA A 142 15.50 -5.04 28.37
C ALA A 142 16.73 -5.81 28.89
N PRO A 143 17.43 -5.31 29.95
CA PRO A 143 18.49 -6.05 30.61
C PRO A 143 18.03 -7.47 31.02
N GLN A 144 18.80 -8.48 30.61
CA GLN A 144 18.48 -9.89 30.85
C GLN A 144 19.73 -10.75 30.81
N LEU A 145 19.62 -12.03 31.18
CA LEU A 145 20.69 -12.99 30.96
C LEU A 145 20.99 -13.07 29.46
N THR A 146 22.27 -12.92 29.14
CA THR A 146 22.69 -12.97 27.74
C THR A 146 22.88 -14.44 27.33
N PRO A 147 22.19 -14.90 26.29
CA PRO A 147 22.34 -16.27 25.84
C PRO A 147 23.65 -16.48 25.07
N THR A 148 23.87 -17.64 24.47
CA THR A 148 25.12 -18.05 23.82
C THR A 148 25.58 -17.06 22.75
N ALA A 149 26.85 -16.66 22.85
CA ALA A 149 27.48 -15.76 21.90
C ALA A 149 27.74 -16.43 20.54
N GLY A 150 27.80 -15.60 19.48
CA GLY A 150 28.09 -16.05 18.12
C GLY A 150 26.86 -16.60 17.36
N LEU A 151 25.67 -16.56 17.96
CA LEU A 151 24.41 -16.96 17.34
C LEU A 151 23.60 -15.73 16.95
N THR A 152 22.71 -15.89 15.96
CA THR A 152 21.71 -14.87 15.59
C THR A 152 20.34 -15.34 16.08
N TYR A 153 19.71 -14.54 16.92
CA TYR A 153 18.38 -14.78 17.46
C TYR A 153 17.35 -14.05 16.60
N THR A 154 16.30 -14.74 16.18
CA THR A 154 15.29 -14.21 15.26
C THR A 154 13.89 -14.53 15.74
N ASP A 155 12.94 -13.66 15.35
CA ASP A 155 11.51 -13.88 15.51
C ASP A 155 10.77 -13.40 14.25
N LEU A 156 9.68 -14.06 13.90
CA LEU A 156 8.83 -13.69 12.76
C LEU A 156 7.47 -13.26 13.29
N VAL A 157 7.24 -11.95 13.34
CA VAL A 157 5.99 -11.34 13.79
C VAL A 157 5.10 -11.02 12.60
N THR A 158 3.84 -11.46 12.66
CA THR A 158 2.84 -11.22 11.62
C THR A 158 2.10 -9.91 11.86
N ILE A 159 2.05 -9.06 10.84
CA ILE A 159 1.21 -7.86 10.78
C ILE A 159 -0.14 -8.26 10.19
N THR A 160 -1.23 -8.01 10.92
CA THR A 160 -2.58 -8.25 10.43
C THR A 160 -3.32 -6.93 10.25
N VAL A 161 -3.85 -6.71 9.04
CA VAL A 161 -4.75 -5.59 8.71
C VAL A 161 -6.16 -6.16 8.61
N THR A 162 -7.07 -5.72 9.48
CA THR A 162 -8.48 -6.13 9.45
C THR A 162 -9.35 -4.98 8.96
N TYR A 163 -10.16 -5.22 7.93
CA TYR A 163 -11.04 -4.24 7.29
C TYR A 163 -12.34 -4.92 6.85
N PRO A 164 -13.45 -4.16 6.63
CA PRO A 164 -14.75 -4.68 6.21
C PRO A 164 -14.79 -5.19 4.77
#